data_658789ada790ae71c9aa4acc19f7efe9
#
_entry.id   658789ada790ae71c9aa4acc19f7efe9
#
_cell.length_a   1.000
_cell.length_b   1.000
_cell.length_c   1.000
_cell.angle_alpha   90.00
_cell.angle_beta   90.00
_cell.angle_gamma   90.00
#
_symmetry.space_group_name_H-M   'P 1'
#
loop_
_entity.id
_entity.type
_entity.pdbx_description
1 polymer ?
#
loop_
_entity_poly.entity_id
_entity_poly.type
_entity_poly.pdbx_seq_one_letter_code
_entity_poly.pdbx_strand_id
1 'polypeptide(L)'
;VTILDVRPESEYKQGHIANAISIPIDELSKRLKELPKRTEIVAYCRGPFCVYADEAVALLIRAGYKANRLEEGFPDWKVQELPVEVSMN
;
A
#
# COMPACT_ATOMS: atom_id res chain seq x y z
N VAL A 1 9.55 6.71 -5.53
CA VAL A 1 8.62 6.30 -4.46
C VAL A 1 7.93 5.01 -4.85
N THR A 2 7.85 4.07 -3.94
CA THR A 2 7.14 2.81 -4.15
C THR A 2 5.82 2.86 -3.39
N ILE A 3 4.71 2.63 -4.06
CA ILE A 3 3.39 2.66 -3.45
C ILE A 3 2.99 1.23 -3.09
N LEU A 4 2.57 1.02 -1.84
CA LEU A 4 2.25 -0.29 -1.30
C LEU A 4 0.78 -0.34 -0.88
N ASP A 5 0.02 -1.27 -1.48
CA ASP A 5 -1.36 -1.53 -1.12
C ASP A 5 -1.38 -2.69 -0.12
N VAL A 6 -1.81 -2.41 1.11
CA VAL A 6 -1.85 -3.42 2.17
C VAL A 6 -3.25 -3.98 2.41
N ARG A 7 -4.19 -3.65 1.53
CA ARG A 7 -5.53 -4.23 1.58
C ARG A 7 -5.51 -5.70 1.13
N PRO A 8 -6.56 -6.46 1.40
CA PRO A 8 -6.67 -7.81 0.85
C PRO A 8 -6.52 -7.78 -0.68
N GLU A 9 -5.95 -8.84 -1.24
CA GLU A 9 -5.67 -8.92 -2.67
C GLU A 9 -6.93 -8.75 -3.52
N SER A 10 -8.07 -9.25 -3.05
CA SER A 10 -9.33 -9.09 -3.76
C SER A 10 -9.71 -7.63 -3.98
N GLU A 11 -9.41 -6.77 -3.01
CA GLU A 11 -9.67 -5.34 -3.15
C GLU A 11 -8.69 -4.68 -4.11
N TYR A 12 -7.43 -5.11 -4.07
CA TYR A 12 -6.43 -4.63 -5.02
C TYR A 12 -6.84 -4.91 -6.46
N LYS A 13 -7.35 -6.12 -6.71
CA LYS A 13 -7.78 -6.51 -8.05
C LYS A 13 -8.96 -5.70 -8.57
N GLN A 14 -9.83 -5.24 -7.69
CA GLN A 14 -11.00 -4.44 -8.08
C GLN A 14 -10.64 -3.00 -8.41
N GLY A 15 -9.48 -2.54 -7.97
CA GLY A 15 -9.01 -1.20 -8.27
C GLY A 15 -7.93 -0.80 -7.26
N HIS A 16 -6.85 -0.19 -7.75
CA HIS A 16 -5.75 0.24 -6.90
C HIS A 16 -5.03 1.42 -7.53
N ILE A 17 -4.20 2.08 -6.75
CA ILE A 17 -3.40 3.20 -7.25
C ILE A 17 -2.43 2.68 -8.32
N ALA A 18 -2.30 3.40 -9.42
CA ALA A 18 -1.43 3.01 -10.52
C ALA A 18 -0.02 2.69 -10.04
N ASN A 19 0.51 1.55 -10.49
CA ASN A 19 1.84 1.04 -10.15
C ASN A 19 2.02 0.60 -8.70
N ALA A 20 0.94 0.52 -7.91
CA ALA A 20 1.04 0.04 -6.54
C ALA A 20 1.34 -1.45 -6.50
N ILE A 21 2.14 -1.84 -5.51
CA ILE A 21 2.46 -3.24 -5.25
C ILE A 21 1.46 -3.76 -4.22
N SER A 22 0.90 -4.94 -4.45
CA SER A 22 -0.05 -5.56 -3.53
C SER A 22 0.68 -6.52 -2.59
N ILE A 23 0.71 -6.19 -1.30
CA ILE A 23 1.15 -7.10 -0.26
C ILE A 23 0.21 -6.92 0.93
N PRO A 24 -0.76 -7.82 1.11
CA PRO A 24 -1.68 -7.73 2.25
C PRO A 24 -0.93 -7.66 3.57
N ILE A 25 -1.49 -6.95 4.54
CA ILE A 25 -0.81 -6.69 5.81
C ILE A 25 -0.38 -7.97 6.53
N ASP A 26 -1.18 -9.03 6.45
CA ASP A 26 -0.88 -10.30 7.11
C ASP A 26 0.27 -11.06 6.43
N GLU A 27 0.64 -10.69 5.22
CA GLU A 27 1.76 -11.31 4.50
C GLU A 27 3.01 -10.44 4.47
N LEU A 28 2.90 -9.18 4.90
CA LEU A 28 3.98 -8.20 4.73
C LEU A 28 5.29 -8.64 5.38
N SER A 29 5.24 -9.17 6.59
CA SER A 29 6.46 -9.59 7.30
C SER A 29 7.21 -10.69 6.55
N LYS A 30 6.51 -11.52 5.79
CA LYS A 30 7.10 -12.61 5.02
C LYS A 30 7.58 -12.17 3.65
N ARG A 31 7.10 -11.06 3.16
CA ARG A 31 7.34 -10.61 1.78
C ARG A 31 8.13 -9.31 1.68
N LEU A 32 8.79 -8.90 2.74
CA LEU A 32 9.57 -7.66 2.75
C LEU A 32 10.63 -7.62 1.65
N LYS A 33 11.16 -8.76 1.26
CA LYS A 33 12.19 -8.84 0.22
C LYS A 33 11.69 -8.38 -1.15
N GLU A 34 10.38 -8.34 -1.35
CA GLU A 34 9.80 -7.88 -2.61
C GLU A 34 9.82 -6.36 -2.73
N LEU A 35 10.14 -5.66 -1.65
CA LEU A 35 10.15 -4.20 -1.63
C LEU A 35 11.58 -3.65 -1.73
N PRO A 36 11.80 -2.64 -2.57
CA PRO A 36 13.12 -2.03 -2.70
C PRO A 36 13.43 -1.17 -1.47
N LYS A 37 14.64 -1.27 -0.96
CA LYS A 37 15.10 -0.43 0.15
C LYS A 37 15.59 0.94 -0.30
N ARG A 38 15.80 1.11 -1.59
CA ARG A 38 16.34 2.35 -2.16
C ARG A 38 15.35 3.48 -2.24
N THR A 39 14.07 3.15 -2.25
CA THR A 39 13.00 4.13 -2.41
C THR A 39 12.17 4.21 -1.15
N GLU A 40 11.52 5.36 -0.96
CA GLU A 40 10.55 5.49 0.11
C GLU A 40 9.33 4.65 -0.23
N ILE A 41 8.82 3.94 0.78
CA ILE A 41 7.59 3.15 0.64
C ILE A 41 6.43 3.99 1.19
N VAL A 42 5.40 4.17 0.37
CA VAL A 42 4.19 4.86 0.80
C VAL A 42 3.06 3.84 0.84
N ALA A 43 2.63 3.49 2.03
CA ALA A 43 1.59 2.48 2.24
C ALA A 43 0.21 3.12 2.31
N TYR A 44 -0.79 2.46 1.74
CA TYR A 44 -2.17 2.93 1.84
C TYR A 44 -3.12 1.76 2.09
N CYS A 45 -4.30 2.09 2.57
CA CYS A 45 -5.36 1.14 2.84
C CYS A 45 -6.70 1.71 2.35
N ARG A 46 -7.80 1.34 2.98
CA ARG A 46 -9.15 1.76 2.58
C ARG A 46 -9.45 3.23 2.85
N GLY A 47 -8.84 3.80 3.86
CA GLY A 47 -9.10 5.19 4.22
C GLY A 47 -8.22 5.67 5.35
N PRO A 48 -8.41 6.93 5.80
CA PRO A 48 -7.53 7.53 6.80
C PRO A 48 -7.62 6.87 8.20
N PHE A 49 -8.71 6.16 8.46
CA PHE A 49 -8.90 5.50 9.77
C PHE A 49 -8.51 4.01 9.74
N CYS A 50 -8.03 3.51 8.64
CA CYS A 50 -7.63 2.12 8.52
C CYS A 50 -6.27 1.91 9.18
N VAL A 51 -6.21 1.04 10.19
CA VAL A 51 -4.96 0.81 10.94
C VAL A 51 -3.94 -0.03 10.18
N TYR A 52 -4.33 -0.70 9.12
CA TYR A 52 -3.42 -1.56 8.37
C TYR A 52 -2.24 -0.80 7.78
N ALA A 53 -2.47 0.41 7.27
CA ALA A 53 -1.40 1.23 6.74
C ALA A 53 -0.44 1.65 7.85
N ASP A 54 -0.96 1.97 9.03
CA ASP A 54 -0.13 2.33 10.18
C ASP A 54 0.73 1.15 10.63
N GLU A 55 0.15 -0.06 10.66
CA GLU A 55 0.88 -1.27 11.02
C GLU A 55 1.97 -1.56 10.00
N ALA A 56 1.67 -1.38 8.72
CA ALA A 56 2.64 -1.60 7.64
C ALA A 56 3.82 -0.65 7.77
N VAL A 57 3.55 0.64 8.02
CA VAL A 57 4.60 1.63 8.16
C VAL A 57 5.50 1.29 9.35
N ALA A 58 4.91 0.94 10.49
CA ALA A 58 5.67 0.57 11.68
C ALA A 58 6.57 -0.64 11.42
N LEU A 59 6.05 -1.65 10.74
CA LEU A 59 6.80 -2.85 10.41
C LEU A 59 7.95 -2.54 9.45
N LEU A 60 7.70 -1.72 8.44
CA LEU A 60 8.71 -1.34 7.47
C LEU A 60 9.84 -0.54 8.10
N ILE A 61 9.51 0.41 8.98
CA ILE A 61 10.52 1.21 9.66
C ILE A 61 11.41 0.30 10.52
N ARG A 62 10.82 -0.65 11.25
CA ARG A 62 11.57 -1.60 12.05
C ARG A 62 12.51 -2.47 11.19
N ALA A 63 12.12 -2.73 9.96
CA ALA A 63 12.91 -3.53 9.03
C ALA A 63 13.97 -2.71 8.28
N GLY A 64 14.09 -1.41 8.56
CA GLY A 64 15.12 -0.57 7.97
C GLY A 64 14.69 0.16 6.70
N TYR A 65 13.40 0.18 6.38
CA TYR A 65 12.89 0.91 5.24
C TYR A 65 12.51 2.34 5.63
N LYS A 66 12.52 3.22 4.64
CA LYS A 66 11.90 4.54 4.78
C LYS A 66 10.45 4.36 4.38
N ALA A 67 9.54 4.61 5.30
CA ALA A 67 8.13 4.38 5.05
C ALA A 67 7.26 5.49 5.61
N ASN A 68 6.22 5.82 4.86
CA ASN A 68 5.22 6.78 5.26
C ASN A 68 3.85 6.24 4.88
N ARG A 69 2.83 6.78 5.50
CA ARG A 69 1.46 6.46 5.17
C ARG A 69 0.91 7.49 4.20
N LEU A 70 0.18 7.03 3.20
CA LEU A 70 -0.63 7.93 2.38
C LEU A 70 -1.85 8.30 3.23
N GLU A 71 -2.02 9.59 3.52
CA GLU A 71 -3.11 10.04 4.37
C GLU A 71 -4.47 9.73 3.77
N GLU A 72 -4.58 9.84 2.45
CA GLU A 72 -5.80 9.55 1.73
C GLU A 72 -5.85 8.05 1.44
N GLY A 73 -6.99 7.42 1.75
CA GLY A 73 -7.18 6.03 1.38
C GLY A 73 -7.55 5.91 -0.11
N PHE A 74 -7.64 4.68 -0.60
CA PHE A 74 -7.98 4.44 -2.00
C PHE A 74 -9.30 5.10 -2.44
N PRO A 75 -10.39 5.06 -1.64
CA PRO A 75 -11.63 5.73 -2.06
C PRO A 75 -11.46 7.21 -2.32
N ASP A 76 -10.69 7.92 -1.49
CA ASP A 76 -10.43 9.34 -1.69
C ASP A 76 -9.61 9.57 -2.94
N TRP A 77 -8.63 8.72 -3.18
CA TRP A 77 -7.80 8.76 -4.39
C TRP A 77 -8.67 8.65 -5.64
N LYS A 78 -9.62 7.71 -5.62
CA LYS A 78 -10.52 7.47 -6.75
C LYS A 78 -11.46 8.66 -6.99
N VAL A 79 -11.97 9.27 -5.91
CA VAL A 79 -12.85 10.43 -6.01
C VAL A 79 -12.13 11.63 -6.63
N GLN A 80 -10.85 11.76 -6.38
CA GLN A 80 -10.03 12.83 -6.95
C GLN A 80 -9.61 12.54 -8.39
N GLU A 81 -10.06 11.43 -8.96
CA GLU A 81 -9.72 11.02 -10.32
C GLU A 81 -8.22 10.84 -10.57
N LEU A 82 -7.49 10.46 -9.54
CA LEU A 82 -6.06 10.18 -9.66
C LEU A 82 -5.85 8.80 -10.30
N PRO A 83 -4.66 8.53 -10.86
CA PRO A 83 -4.43 7.30 -11.61
C PRO A 83 -4.75 6.02 -10.82
N VAL A 84 -5.58 5.17 -11.40
CA VAL A 84 -6.04 3.92 -10.81
C VAL A 84 -5.89 2.81 -11.84
N GLU A 85 -5.56 1.61 -11.36
CA GLU A 85 -5.49 0.43 -12.19
C GLU A 85 -6.45 -0.64 -11.64
N VAL A 86 -6.92 -1.49 -12.54
CA VAL A 86 -7.76 -2.64 -12.19
C VAL A 86 -7.07 -3.88 -12.73
N SER A 87 -6.94 -4.89 -11.89
CA SER A 87 -6.33 -6.15 -12.31
C SER A 87 -7.36 -6.95 -13.11
N MET A 88 -6.96 -7.38 -14.32
CA MET A 88 -7.84 -8.11 -15.23
C MET A 88 -7.87 -9.61 -14.96
N ASN A 89 -7.07 -10.10 -14.03
CA ASN A 89 -7.00 -11.54 -13.74
C ASN A 89 -7.87 -11.91 -12.56
#